data_36a7429ba56cec1b7571fb2a092c50f0
#
_entry.id   36a7429ba56cec1b7571fb2a092c50f0
#
_cell.length_a   1.000
_cell.length_b   1.000
_cell.length_c   1.000
_cell.angle_alpha   90.00
_cell.angle_beta   90.00
_cell.angle_gamma   90.00
#
_symmetry.space_group_name_H-M   'P 1'
#
loop_
_entity.id
_entity.type
_entity.pdbx_description
1 polymer ?
#
loop_
_entity_poly.entity_id
_entity_poly.type
_entity_poly.pdbx_seq_one_letter_code
_entity_poly.pdbx_strand_id
1 'polypeptide(L)'
;MNSRITTASRFRGQLMRAALLAAAGLFATVVAHAQAPAAAGSAVSGKTGVINIRQAIATTAEGKQASAELQSQFSARQNELEQMNKQINDVRQRLDTGAGKLSQDEATRLQRQGESMARQLQRKQDEYQEDVQSAQADVFDRIGRKMVDVLDRYARENGIVVVLDSSAQNTPVLFVSPNIDITQEIVRLYDNAYPVKAGAATTTPARPAASGATTPKPAPKPQR
;
A
#
# COMPACT_ATOMS: atom_id res chain seq x y z
N MET A 1 -23.20 -50.38 -9.74
CA MET A 1 -24.61 -50.63 -10.12
C MET A 1 -25.03 -49.42 -10.90
N ASN A 2 -24.92 -49.57 -12.21
CA ASN A 2 -26.03 -49.52 -13.24
C ASN A 2 -26.61 -48.12 -13.39
N SER A 3 -26.81 -47.54 -14.52
CA SER A 3 -26.84 -47.93 -15.96
C SER A 3 -26.87 -46.63 -16.76
N ARG A 4 -26.07 -46.46 -17.79
CA ARG A 4 -26.38 -46.51 -19.23
C ARG A 4 -27.81 -46.09 -19.59
N ILE A 5 -27.92 -45.21 -20.58
CA ILE A 5 -28.67 -45.38 -21.87
C ILE A 5 -28.51 -44.07 -22.66
N THR A 6 -27.71 -44.04 -23.63
CA THR A 6 -27.78 -44.07 -25.08
C THR A 6 -29.21 -43.96 -25.64
N THR A 7 -29.47 -43.02 -26.52
CA THR A 7 -30.21 -43.25 -27.74
C THR A 7 -29.99 -42.16 -28.79
N ALA A 8 -29.38 -42.56 -29.87
CA ALA A 8 -29.33 -41.90 -31.16
C ALA A 8 -30.66 -42.16 -31.89
N SER A 9 -31.12 -41.20 -32.64
CA SER A 9 -32.10 -41.52 -33.70
C SER A 9 -31.96 -40.54 -34.88
N ARG A 10 -31.43 -41.12 -35.91
CA ARG A 10 -31.45 -40.63 -37.29
C ARG A 10 -32.89 -40.62 -37.79
N PHE A 11 -33.26 -39.64 -38.58
CA PHE A 11 -34.20 -39.89 -39.66
C PHE A 11 -33.84 -39.11 -40.92
N ARG A 12 -33.62 -39.92 -41.90
CA ARG A 12 -33.41 -39.65 -43.33
C ARG A 12 -34.75 -39.58 -44.04
N GLY A 13 -34.73 -38.92 -45.14
CA GLY A 13 -35.64 -39.17 -46.26
C GLY A 13 -36.54 -37.99 -46.53
N GLN A 14 -36.80 -37.56 -47.62
CA GLN A 14 -36.64 -37.92 -49.05
C GLN A 14 -37.15 -36.74 -49.85
N LEU A 15 -36.44 -36.33 -50.80
CA LEU A 15 -36.76 -36.15 -52.21
C LEU A 15 -38.23 -36.33 -52.63
N MET A 16 -38.83 -35.35 -53.32
CA MET A 16 -39.34 -35.52 -54.70
C MET A 16 -40.10 -34.29 -55.16
N ARG A 17 -39.55 -33.66 -56.22
CA ARG A 17 -40.22 -33.47 -57.56
C ARG A 17 -41.53 -32.68 -57.56
N ALA A 18 -41.70 -31.67 -58.29
CA ALA A 18 -41.74 -31.35 -59.71
C ALA A 18 -42.47 -30.04 -59.86
N ALA A 19 -41.95 -29.14 -60.56
CA ALA A 19 -42.28 -28.62 -61.87
C ALA A 19 -43.60 -27.79 -62.02
N LEU A 20 -43.38 -26.67 -62.59
CA LEU A 20 -44.08 -26.03 -63.72
C LEU A 20 -44.72 -24.67 -63.43
N LEU A 21 -44.10 -23.67 -64.07
CA LEU A 21 -44.66 -22.60 -64.91
C LEU A 21 -45.53 -21.51 -64.26
N ALA A 22 -45.16 -20.36 -64.35
CA ALA A 22 -45.30 -19.34 -65.37
C ALA A 22 -45.66 -17.97 -64.77
N ALA A 23 -44.95 -17.00 -65.29
CA ALA A 23 -45.45 -15.70 -65.67
C ALA A 23 -45.54 -14.55 -64.63
N ALA A 24 -44.72 -13.63 -64.90
CA ALA A 24 -44.96 -12.20 -64.97
C ALA A 24 -45.34 -11.43 -63.72
N GLY A 25 -44.43 -10.59 -63.33
CA GLY A 25 -44.72 -9.53 -62.39
C GLY A 25 -43.46 -8.79 -62.00
N LEU A 26 -42.94 -7.94 -62.84
CA LEU A 26 -41.99 -6.86 -62.56
C LEU A 26 -42.51 -6.01 -61.39
N PHE A 27 -41.91 -6.13 -60.23
CA PHE A 27 -41.78 -5.02 -59.26
C PHE A 27 -40.51 -5.23 -58.51
N ALA A 28 -39.41 -4.69 -59.04
CA ALA A 28 -38.19 -4.47 -58.34
C ALA A 28 -38.40 -3.31 -57.35
N THR A 29 -38.89 -3.60 -56.17
CA THR A 29 -38.73 -2.67 -55.03
C THR A 29 -37.31 -2.80 -54.51
N VAL A 30 -36.46 -1.94 -54.98
CA VAL A 30 -35.16 -1.67 -54.35
C VAL A 30 -35.45 -1.09 -52.97
N VAL A 31 -35.51 -1.95 -51.98
CA VAL A 31 -35.41 -1.52 -50.58
C VAL A 31 -33.99 -1.05 -50.41
N ALA A 32 -33.76 0.23 -50.65
CA ALA A 32 -32.55 0.92 -50.24
C ALA A 32 -32.55 0.83 -48.69
N HIS A 33 -31.82 -0.15 -48.15
CA HIS A 33 -31.42 -0.11 -46.77
C HIS A 33 -30.51 1.09 -46.65
N ALA A 34 -31.06 2.23 -46.24
CA ALA A 34 -30.28 3.32 -45.70
C ALA A 34 -29.63 2.73 -44.42
N GLN A 35 -28.47 2.15 -44.57
CA GLN A 35 -27.54 1.96 -43.47
C GLN A 35 -27.30 3.36 -42.92
N ALA A 36 -28.04 3.70 -41.86
CA ALA A 36 -27.63 4.83 -41.03
C ALA A 36 -26.13 4.63 -40.75
N PRO A 37 -25.30 5.63 -41.01
CA PRO A 37 -23.91 5.52 -40.58
C PRO A 37 -23.97 5.24 -39.09
N ALA A 38 -23.58 4.01 -38.71
CA ALA A 38 -23.27 3.72 -37.32
C ALA A 38 -22.35 4.88 -36.92
N ALA A 39 -22.83 5.71 -36.02
CA ALA A 39 -21.99 6.78 -35.46
C ALA A 39 -20.72 6.06 -35.01
N ALA A 40 -19.67 6.21 -35.82
CA ALA A 40 -18.35 5.77 -35.45
C ALA A 40 -18.06 6.52 -34.15
N GLY A 41 -18.34 5.89 -33.04
CA GLY A 41 -17.96 6.40 -31.74
C GLY A 41 -16.50 6.78 -31.92
N SER A 42 -16.20 8.04 -31.77
CA SER A 42 -14.82 8.54 -31.88
C SER A 42 -13.97 7.66 -30.99
N ALA A 43 -13.22 6.73 -31.61
CA ALA A 43 -12.30 5.90 -30.87
C ALA A 43 -11.38 6.89 -30.15
N VAL A 44 -11.51 6.96 -28.83
CA VAL A 44 -10.61 7.79 -28.02
C VAL A 44 -9.23 7.18 -28.19
N SER A 45 -8.50 7.69 -29.19
CA SER A 45 -7.12 7.30 -29.44
C SER A 45 -6.28 8.00 -28.38
N GLY A 46 -5.95 7.28 -27.31
CA GLY A 46 -5.12 7.79 -26.24
C GLY A 46 -4.24 6.71 -25.66
N LYS A 47 -3.18 7.13 -24.99
CA LYS A 47 -2.27 6.21 -24.29
C LYS A 47 -2.90 5.70 -23.01
N THR A 48 -2.52 4.50 -22.59
CA THR A 48 -2.83 3.96 -21.28
C THR A 48 -1.56 3.98 -20.44
N GLY A 49 -1.67 4.44 -19.20
CA GLY A 49 -0.61 4.34 -18.19
C GLY A 49 -0.99 3.30 -17.11
N VAL A 50 0.00 2.73 -16.48
CA VAL A 50 -0.18 1.90 -15.28
C VAL A 50 0.71 2.44 -14.18
N ILE A 51 0.18 2.50 -12.97
CA ILE A 51 0.91 2.96 -11.79
C ILE A 51 0.74 1.96 -10.64
N ASN A 52 1.77 1.78 -9.85
CA ASN A 52 1.66 1.16 -8.53
C ASN A 52 1.62 2.28 -7.48
N ILE A 53 0.43 2.72 -7.10
CA ILE A 53 0.27 3.86 -6.19
C ILE A 53 0.90 3.58 -4.83
N ARG A 54 0.77 2.39 -4.28
CA ARG A 54 1.37 2.04 -2.98
C ARG A 54 2.89 2.12 -3.03
N GLN A 55 3.49 1.56 -4.06
CA GLN A 55 4.94 1.64 -4.26
C GLN A 55 5.37 3.09 -4.51
N ALA A 56 4.64 3.83 -5.34
CA ALA A 56 4.93 5.22 -5.61
C ALA A 56 4.97 6.03 -4.30
N ILE A 57 3.93 5.97 -3.47
CA ILE A 57 3.86 6.66 -2.18
C ILE A 57 5.04 6.27 -1.29
N ALA A 58 5.31 4.97 -1.13
CA ALA A 58 6.38 4.48 -0.26
C ALA A 58 7.79 4.90 -0.72
N THR A 59 7.98 5.14 -2.02
CA THR A 59 9.30 5.49 -2.60
C THR A 59 9.54 6.98 -2.72
N THR A 60 8.51 7.84 -2.60
CA THR A 60 8.70 9.29 -2.54
C THR A 60 9.57 9.71 -1.35
N ALA A 61 10.22 10.86 -1.45
CA ALA A 61 10.98 11.42 -0.34
C ALA A 61 10.10 11.68 0.90
N GLU A 62 8.87 12.21 0.68
CA GLU A 62 7.89 12.42 1.77
C GLU A 62 7.43 11.09 2.39
N GLY A 63 7.19 10.03 1.60
CA GLY A 63 6.82 8.72 2.09
C GLY A 63 7.89 8.06 2.95
N LYS A 64 9.15 8.15 2.53
CA LYS A 64 10.30 7.65 3.32
C LYS A 64 10.46 8.42 4.63
N GLN A 65 10.33 9.75 4.59
CA GLN A 65 10.40 10.56 5.80
C GLN A 65 9.27 10.21 6.75
N ALA A 66 8.03 10.15 6.27
CA ALA A 66 6.88 9.79 7.10
C ALA A 66 7.02 8.38 7.71
N SER A 67 7.54 7.41 6.97
CA SER A 67 7.81 6.07 7.51
C SER A 67 8.85 6.10 8.65
N ALA A 68 9.92 6.88 8.51
CA ALA A 68 10.93 7.03 9.56
C ALA A 68 10.35 7.75 10.79
N GLU A 69 9.53 8.77 10.60
CA GLU A 69 8.83 9.47 11.68
C GLU A 69 7.88 8.54 12.45
N LEU A 70 7.08 7.74 11.73
CA LEU A 70 6.18 6.75 12.35
C LEU A 70 6.98 5.71 13.15
N GLN A 71 8.05 5.17 12.58
CA GLN A 71 8.92 4.22 13.28
C GLN A 71 9.48 4.82 14.56
N SER A 72 9.97 6.06 14.52
CA SER A 72 10.47 6.76 15.70
C SER A 72 9.37 6.98 16.74
N GLN A 73 8.18 7.43 16.31
CA GLN A 73 7.05 7.72 17.17
C GLN A 73 6.55 6.45 17.92
N PHE A 74 6.51 5.33 17.23
CA PHE A 74 5.96 4.10 17.79
C PHE A 74 6.99 3.21 18.50
N SER A 75 8.30 3.50 18.37
CA SER A 75 9.37 2.70 19.00
C SER A 75 9.27 2.63 20.53
N ALA A 76 8.92 3.74 21.18
CA ALA A 76 8.76 3.78 22.64
C ALA A 76 7.61 2.87 23.12
N ARG A 77 6.48 2.88 22.41
CA ARG A 77 5.34 2.01 22.73
C ARG A 77 5.64 0.54 22.48
N GLN A 78 6.37 0.22 21.42
CA GLN A 78 6.83 -1.16 21.18
C GLN A 78 7.70 -1.67 22.31
N ASN A 79 8.67 -0.86 22.77
CA ASN A 79 9.52 -1.20 23.91
C ASN A 79 8.70 -1.40 25.20
N GLU A 80 7.66 -0.57 25.43
CA GLU A 80 6.76 -0.73 26.58
C GLU A 80 6.03 -2.08 26.54
N LEU A 81 5.48 -2.46 25.36
CA LEU A 81 4.82 -3.75 25.19
C LEU A 81 5.77 -4.93 25.43
N GLU A 82 7.01 -4.84 24.97
CA GLU A 82 8.04 -5.85 25.24
C GLU A 82 8.37 -5.96 26.73
N GLN A 83 8.49 -4.83 27.44
CA GLN A 83 8.72 -4.82 28.89
C GLN A 83 7.56 -5.44 29.66
N MET A 84 6.31 -5.13 29.27
CA MET A 84 5.13 -5.76 29.88
C MET A 84 5.11 -7.28 29.67
N ASN A 85 5.47 -7.74 28.47
CA ASN A 85 5.61 -9.17 28.19
C ASN A 85 6.66 -9.83 29.11
N LYS A 86 7.82 -9.20 29.28
CA LYS A 86 8.86 -9.71 30.21
C LYS A 86 8.34 -9.79 31.63
N GLN A 87 7.66 -8.75 32.12
CA GLN A 87 7.09 -8.74 33.47
C GLN A 87 6.04 -9.85 33.67
N ILE A 88 5.20 -10.10 32.68
CA ILE A 88 4.21 -11.19 32.74
C ILE A 88 4.92 -12.55 32.82
N ASN A 89 5.97 -12.74 32.02
CA ASN A 89 6.76 -13.96 32.05
C ASN A 89 7.48 -14.15 33.38
N ASP A 90 8.00 -13.09 34.00
CA ASP A 90 8.59 -13.12 35.33
C ASP A 90 7.58 -13.53 36.40
N VAL A 91 6.35 -13.01 36.34
CA VAL A 91 5.28 -13.42 37.27
C VAL A 91 4.93 -14.89 37.08
N ARG A 92 4.82 -15.38 35.83
CA ARG A 92 4.58 -16.80 35.54
C ARG A 92 5.70 -17.68 36.08
N GLN A 93 6.95 -17.31 35.82
CA GLN A 93 8.11 -18.05 36.30
C GLN A 93 8.14 -18.10 37.82
N ARG A 94 7.80 -17.02 38.53
CA ARG A 94 7.70 -17.02 40.01
C ARG A 94 6.63 -17.95 40.51
N LEU A 95 5.48 -18.02 39.84
CA LEU A 95 4.42 -18.98 40.18
C LEU A 95 4.89 -20.40 39.97
N ASP A 96 5.55 -20.70 38.85
CA ASP A 96 6.01 -22.06 38.52
C ASP A 96 7.13 -22.54 39.47
N THR A 97 8.13 -21.69 39.70
CA THR A 97 9.28 -22.03 40.60
C THR A 97 8.93 -21.98 42.08
N GLY A 98 7.91 -21.21 42.42
CA GLY A 98 7.38 -21.10 43.78
C GLY A 98 6.32 -22.17 44.13
N ALA A 99 5.97 -23.03 43.18
CA ALA A 99 4.98 -24.11 43.46
C ALA A 99 5.40 -24.97 44.66
N GLY A 100 4.55 -25.02 45.67
CA GLY A 100 4.82 -25.71 46.93
C GLY A 100 5.70 -24.95 47.95
N LYS A 101 6.18 -23.74 47.62
CA LYS A 101 6.96 -22.86 48.53
C LYS A 101 6.21 -21.58 48.89
N LEU A 102 5.37 -21.10 48.01
CA LEU A 102 4.55 -19.89 48.20
C LEU A 102 3.38 -20.21 49.13
N SER A 103 3.00 -19.24 49.95
CA SER A 103 1.74 -19.31 50.67
C SER A 103 0.57 -19.22 49.68
N GLN A 104 -0.60 -19.76 50.08
CA GLN A 104 -1.81 -19.71 49.24
C GLN A 104 -2.21 -18.26 48.86
N ASP A 105 -2.07 -17.34 49.79
CA ASP A 105 -2.38 -15.92 49.57
C ASP A 105 -1.43 -15.26 48.58
N GLU A 106 -0.14 -15.58 48.68
CA GLU A 106 0.88 -15.07 47.80
C GLU A 106 0.74 -15.61 46.35
N ALA A 107 0.47 -16.92 46.22
CA ALA A 107 0.19 -17.53 44.92
C ALA A 107 -1.06 -16.90 44.27
N THR A 108 -2.14 -16.73 45.05
CA THR A 108 -3.37 -16.08 44.56
C THR A 108 -3.12 -14.62 44.14
N ARG A 109 -2.31 -13.88 44.90
CA ARG A 109 -1.94 -12.50 44.57
C ARG A 109 -1.16 -12.41 43.27
N LEU A 110 -0.15 -13.24 43.10
CA LEU A 110 0.67 -13.29 41.87
C LEU A 110 -0.18 -13.71 40.67
N GLN A 111 -1.09 -14.66 40.82
CA GLN A 111 -2.00 -15.07 39.75
C GLN A 111 -2.88 -13.90 39.29
N ARG A 112 -3.54 -13.21 40.23
CA ARG A 112 -4.37 -12.04 39.93
C ARG A 112 -3.57 -10.93 39.28
N GLN A 113 -2.32 -10.70 39.70
CA GLN A 113 -1.40 -9.75 39.11
C GLN A 113 -1.10 -10.11 37.65
N GLY A 114 -0.71 -11.36 37.38
CA GLY A 114 -0.44 -11.86 36.05
C GLY A 114 -1.64 -11.73 35.10
N GLU A 115 -2.82 -12.08 35.55
CA GLU A 115 -4.06 -11.92 34.77
C GLU A 115 -4.38 -10.46 34.47
N SER A 116 -4.21 -9.56 35.46
CA SER A 116 -4.42 -8.14 35.28
C SER A 116 -3.45 -7.56 34.27
N MET A 117 -2.16 -7.90 34.36
CA MET A 117 -1.13 -7.47 33.43
C MET A 117 -1.37 -8.02 32.02
N ALA A 118 -1.80 -9.28 31.88
CA ALA A 118 -2.13 -9.87 30.58
C ALA A 118 -3.29 -9.13 29.90
N ARG A 119 -4.36 -8.81 30.64
CA ARG A 119 -5.46 -8.00 30.09
C ARG A 119 -5.03 -6.59 29.71
N GLN A 120 -4.14 -5.99 30.47
CA GLN A 120 -3.60 -4.67 30.16
C GLN A 120 -2.71 -4.69 28.91
N LEU A 121 -1.87 -5.70 28.77
CA LEU A 121 -1.04 -5.91 27.59
C LEU A 121 -1.89 -6.05 26.34
N GLN A 122 -2.94 -6.88 26.40
CA GLN A 122 -3.85 -7.08 25.26
C GLN A 122 -4.47 -5.75 24.81
N ARG A 123 -5.03 -4.97 25.75
CA ARG A 123 -5.60 -3.67 25.39
C ARG A 123 -4.57 -2.73 24.76
N LYS A 124 -3.36 -2.65 25.32
CA LYS A 124 -2.29 -1.81 24.77
C LYS A 124 -1.80 -2.28 23.40
N GLN A 125 -1.83 -3.59 23.13
CA GLN A 125 -1.53 -4.13 21.80
C GLN A 125 -2.59 -3.75 20.79
N ASP A 126 -3.86 -3.85 21.16
CA ASP A 126 -4.97 -3.48 20.29
C ASP A 126 -4.94 -1.97 19.96
N GLU A 127 -4.77 -1.12 20.97
CA GLU A 127 -4.59 0.33 20.82
C GLU A 127 -3.36 0.67 19.94
N TYR A 128 -2.24 -0.01 20.14
CA TYR A 128 -1.05 0.18 19.34
C TYR A 128 -1.28 -0.16 17.86
N GLN A 129 -1.95 -1.27 17.57
CA GLN A 129 -2.26 -1.68 16.20
C GLN A 129 -3.20 -0.69 15.52
N GLU A 130 -4.23 -0.22 16.22
CA GLU A 130 -5.17 0.77 15.72
C GLU A 130 -4.46 2.10 15.41
N ASP A 131 -3.65 2.60 16.33
CA ASP A 131 -2.90 3.85 16.17
C ASP A 131 -1.92 3.77 14.98
N VAL A 132 -1.21 2.64 14.83
CA VAL A 132 -0.29 2.43 13.69
C VAL A 132 -1.04 2.41 12.37
N GLN A 133 -2.17 1.70 12.29
CA GLN A 133 -2.98 1.63 11.08
C GLN A 133 -3.56 3.00 10.72
N SER A 134 -4.08 3.73 11.71
CA SER A 134 -4.60 5.09 11.52
C SER A 134 -3.52 6.04 11.01
N ALA A 135 -2.36 6.05 11.65
CA ALA A 135 -1.25 6.92 11.26
C ALA A 135 -0.70 6.58 9.85
N GLN A 136 -0.66 5.30 9.49
CA GLN A 136 -0.31 4.89 8.12
C GLN A 136 -1.35 5.33 7.10
N ALA A 137 -2.63 5.20 7.41
CA ALA A 137 -3.71 5.65 6.54
C ALA A 137 -3.65 7.15 6.30
N ASP A 138 -3.43 7.96 7.34
CA ASP A 138 -3.28 9.41 7.24
C ASP A 138 -2.12 9.83 6.32
N VAL A 139 -0.98 9.15 6.43
CA VAL A 139 0.16 9.37 5.54
C VAL A 139 -0.19 9.03 4.10
N PHE A 140 -0.84 7.88 3.89
CA PHE A 140 -1.26 7.42 2.57
C PHE A 140 -2.23 8.39 1.91
N ASP A 141 -3.24 8.86 2.64
CA ASP A 141 -4.24 9.78 2.15
C ASP A 141 -3.65 11.15 1.83
N ARG A 142 -2.74 11.64 2.67
CA ARG A 142 -2.08 12.93 2.46
C ARG A 142 -1.20 12.93 1.21
N ILE A 143 -0.36 11.90 1.05
CA ILE A 143 0.53 11.78 -0.11
C ILE A 143 -0.28 11.41 -1.34
N GLY A 144 -1.26 10.52 -1.21
CA GLY A 144 -2.13 10.07 -2.29
C GLY A 144 -2.87 11.21 -2.98
N ARG A 145 -3.46 12.13 -2.20
CA ARG A 145 -4.13 13.32 -2.78
C ARG A 145 -3.18 14.16 -3.64
N LYS A 146 -1.99 14.46 -3.14
CA LYS A 146 -0.97 15.20 -3.89
C LYS A 146 -0.50 14.44 -5.14
N MET A 147 -0.40 13.11 -5.02
CA MET A 147 0.01 12.25 -6.14
C MET A 147 -1.01 12.24 -7.27
N VAL A 148 -2.30 12.26 -6.94
CA VAL A 148 -3.38 12.38 -7.95
C VAL A 148 -3.26 13.69 -8.72
N ASP A 149 -2.93 14.80 -8.07
CA ASP A 149 -2.73 16.09 -8.73
C ASP A 149 -1.54 16.05 -9.73
N VAL A 150 -0.45 15.39 -9.35
CA VAL A 150 0.71 15.20 -10.24
C VAL A 150 0.35 14.28 -11.39
N LEU A 151 -0.38 13.20 -11.11
CA LEU A 151 -0.81 12.23 -12.12
C LEU A 151 -1.76 12.84 -13.15
N ASP A 152 -2.71 13.64 -12.72
CA ASP A 152 -3.66 14.33 -13.62
C ASP A 152 -2.91 15.27 -14.60
N ARG A 153 -1.96 16.05 -14.09
CA ARG A 153 -1.13 16.92 -14.92
C ARG A 153 -0.31 16.12 -15.92
N TYR A 154 0.39 15.10 -15.46
CA TYR A 154 1.20 14.24 -16.29
C TYR A 154 0.38 13.55 -17.39
N ALA A 155 -0.79 13.02 -17.03
CA ALA A 155 -1.67 12.35 -17.99
C ALA A 155 -2.12 13.28 -19.11
N ARG A 156 -2.52 14.51 -18.77
CA ARG A 156 -2.90 15.52 -19.78
C ARG A 156 -1.75 15.90 -20.71
N GLU A 157 -0.57 16.14 -20.16
CA GLU A 157 0.63 16.53 -20.92
C GLU A 157 1.10 15.42 -21.88
N ASN A 158 0.87 14.14 -21.52
CA ASN A 158 1.35 12.99 -22.29
C ASN A 158 0.26 12.31 -23.14
N GLY A 159 -0.97 12.82 -23.14
CA GLY A 159 -2.09 12.24 -23.90
C GLY A 159 -2.53 10.88 -23.36
N ILE A 160 -2.39 10.66 -22.05
CA ILE A 160 -2.87 9.46 -21.36
C ILE A 160 -4.35 9.66 -21.04
N VAL A 161 -5.19 8.75 -21.51
CA VAL A 161 -6.65 8.82 -21.32
C VAL A 161 -7.14 7.94 -20.18
N VAL A 162 -6.35 6.95 -19.80
CA VAL A 162 -6.65 6.02 -18.69
C VAL A 162 -5.37 5.69 -17.95
N VAL A 163 -5.43 5.74 -16.61
CA VAL A 163 -4.39 5.22 -15.74
C VAL A 163 -5.00 4.13 -14.86
N LEU A 164 -4.35 2.99 -14.81
CA LEU A 164 -4.76 1.85 -14.00
C LEU A 164 -3.83 1.71 -12.79
N ASP A 165 -4.41 1.52 -11.61
CA ASP A 165 -3.63 1.20 -10.41
C ASP A 165 -3.40 -0.32 -10.30
N SER A 166 -2.14 -0.75 -10.37
CA SER A 166 -1.74 -2.15 -10.21
C SER A 166 -1.57 -2.57 -8.75
N SER A 167 -1.68 -1.65 -7.79
CA SER A 167 -1.53 -1.93 -6.36
C SER A 167 -2.83 -2.27 -5.65
N ALA A 168 -3.99 -2.11 -6.30
CA ALA A 168 -5.29 -2.41 -5.73
C ALA A 168 -5.44 -3.93 -5.50
N GLN A 169 -6.03 -4.33 -4.36
CA GLN A 169 -6.15 -5.75 -3.99
C GLN A 169 -6.92 -6.60 -5.01
N ASN A 170 -7.88 -5.99 -5.71
CA ASN A 170 -8.73 -6.65 -6.72
C ASN A 170 -8.47 -6.09 -8.12
N THR A 171 -7.23 -5.70 -8.41
CA THR A 171 -6.89 -5.21 -9.75
C THR A 171 -6.96 -6.32 -10.78
N PRO A 172 -7.57 -6.09 -11.95
CA PRO A 172 -7.54 -7.05 -13.05
C PRO A 172 -6.20 -7.04 -13.81
N VAL A 173 -5.24 -6.23 -13.40
CA VAL A 173 -3.94 -6.09 -14.05
C VAL A 173 -3.05 -7.27 -13.69
N LEU A 174 -2.82 -8.18 -14.64
CA LEU A 174 -1.97 -9.37 -14.47
C LEU A 174 -0.54 -9.16 -14.96
N PHE A 175 -0.35 -8.26 -15.91
CA PHE A 175 0.94 -7.95 -16.51
C PHE A 175 1.03 -6.48 -16.90
N VAL A 176 2.16 -5.88 -16.66
CA VAL A 176 2.47 -4.48 -17.04
C VAL A 176 3.75 -4.46 -17.85
N SER A 177 3.67 -3.94 -19.05
CA SER A 177 4.88 -3.69 -19.85
C SER A 177 5.63 -2.48 -19.29
N PRO A 178 6.96 -2.52 -19.17
CA PRO A 178 7.74 -1.42 -18.60
C PRO A 178 7.54 -0.06 -19.29
N ASN A 179 7.17 -0.06 -20.57
CA ASN A 179 6.96 1.16 -21.35
C ASN A 179 5.65 1.89 -21.05
N ILE A 180 4.71 1.25 -20.33
CA ILE A 180 3.46 1.87 -19.88
C ILE A 180 3.41 2.05 -18.34
N ASP A 181 4.42 1.56 -17.63
CA ASP A 181 4.57 1.78 -16.19
C ASP A 181 5.13 3.18 -15.95
N ILE A 182 4.29 4.03 -15.39
CA ILE A 182 4.63 5.43 -15.11
C ILE A 182 5.02 5.66 -13.63
N THR A 183 5.12 4.61 -12.83
CA THR A 183 5.34 4.69 -11.37
C THR A 183 6.54 5.56 -11.02
N GLN A 184 7.70 5.27 -11.59
CA GLN A 184 8.93 5.98 -11.26
C GLN A 184 8.92 7.43 -11.76
N GLU A 185 8.30 7.69 -12.90
CA GLU A 185 8.18 9.03 -13.44
C GLU A 185 7.27 9.90 -12.55
N ILE A 186 6.15 9.35 -12.09
CA ILE A 186 5.26 10.06 -11.17
C ILE A 186 5.95 10.33 -9.82
N VAL A 187 6.74 9.38 -9.29
CA VAL A 187 7.55 9.60 -8.08
C VAL A 187 8.52 10.77 -8.28
N ARG A 188 9.24 10.80 -9.39
CA ARG A 188 10.18 11.87 -9.72
C ARG A 188 9.49 13.24 -9.81
N LEU A 189 8.35 13.30 -10.49
CA LEU A 189 7.56 14.53 -10.61
C LEU A 189 6.98 14.98 -9.27
N TYR A 190 6.55 14.03 -8.45
CA TYR A 190 6.07 14.29 -7.10
C TYR A 190 7.17 14.92 -6.24
N ASP A 191 8.36 14.30 -6.17
CA ASP A 191 9.47 14.80 -5.36
C ASP A 191 9.94 16.19 -5.81
N ASN A 192 9.83 16.50 -7.11
CA ASN A 192 10.10 17.84 -7.65
C ASN A 192 9.02 18.86 -7.26
N ALA A 193 7.74 18.46 -7.27
CA ALA A 193 6.61 19.33 -6.94
C ALA A 193 6.46 19.56 -5.42
N TYR A 194 6.80 18.56 -4.62
CA TYR A 194 6.67 18.55 -3.16
C TYR A 194 7.99 18.16 -2.48
N PRO A 195 9.04 18.97 -2.63
CA PRO A 195 10.32 18.67 -1.99
C PRO A 195 10.14 18.65 -0.47
N VAL A 196 10.53 17.55 0.16
CA VAL A 196 10.65 17.49 1.61
C VAL A 196 11.77 18.47 1.98
N LYS A 197 11.47 19.46 2.80
CA LYS A 197 12.53 20.23 3.46
C LYS A 197 13.37 19.18 4.19
N ALA A 198 14.60 18.99 3.75
CA ALA A 198 15.57 18.19 4.49
C ALA A 198 15.42 18.65 5.94
N GLY A 199 14.84 17.82 6.77
CA GLY A 199 14.70 18.12 8.18
C GLY A 199 16.06 18.59 8.60
N ALA A 200 16.14 19.71 9.28
CA ALA A 200 17.39 20.22 9.81
C ALA A 200 18.07 19.02 10.50
N ALA A 201 18.86 18.29 9.72
CA ALA A 201 19.94 17.54 10.32
C ALA A 201 20.58 18.59 11.20
N THR A 202 20.45 18.45 12.50
CA THR A 202 21.23 19.17 13.46
C THR A 202 22.68 18.90 13.08
N THR A 203 23.14 19.64 12.06
CA THR A 203 24.54 19.98 11.95
C THR A 203 24.79 20.80 13.20
N THR A 204 25.04 20.11 14.30
CA THR A 204 25.85 20.68 15.37
C THR A 204 27.03 21.23 14.63
N PRO A 205 27.22 22.57 14.56
CA PRO A 205 28.42 23.10 13.97
C PRO A 205 29.57 22.52 14.80
N ALA A 206 30.36 21.68 14.14
CA ALA A 206 31.61 21.24 14.73
C ALA A 206 32.33 22.52 15.14
N ARG A 207 32.37 22.77 16.46
CA ARG A 207 33.12 23.85 17.07
C ARG A 207 34.55 23.72 16.54
N PRO A 208 35.07 24.73 15.81
CA PRO A 208 36.47 24.68 15.40
C PRO A 208 37.31 24.44 16.66
N ALA A 209 38.09 23.38 16.66
CA ALA A 209 39.10 23.15 17.66
C ALA A 209 40.00 24.38 17.63
N ALA A 210 39.89 25.24 18.63
CA ALA A 210 40.79 26.33 18.85
C ALA A 210 42.16 25.72 19.23
N SER A 211 42.99 25.58 18.23
CA SER A 211 44.44 25.46 18.42
C SER A 211 44.96 26.80 18.97
N GLY A 212 45.00 26.89 20.27
CA GLY A 212 45.58 27.99 21.02
C GLY A 212 46.46 27.43 22.10
N ALA A 213 47.62 26.97 21.72
CA ALA A 213 48.72 26.76 22.66
C ALA A 213 49.13 28.13 23.19
N THR A 214 48.69 28.45 24.40
CA THR A 214 49.29 29.52 25.19
C THR A 214 50.07 28.87 26.30
N THR A 215 51.37 28.87 26.13
CA THR A 215 52.39 28.57 27.12
C THR A 215 52.17 29.44 28.37
N PRO A 216 52.23 28.90 29.59
CA PRO A 216 52.17 29.71 30.80
C PRO A 216 53.55 30.39 31.04
N LYS A 217 53.55 31.71 31.11
CA LYS A 217 54.66 32.54 31.52
C LYS A 217 54.94 32.27 32.99
N PRO A 218 56.25 32.03 33.40
CA PRO A 218 56.57 31.80 34.77
C PRO A 218 56.40 33.08 35.62
N ALA A 219 55.82 32.89 36.80
CA ALA A 219 55.69 33.94 37.81
C ALA A 219 57.02 34.44 38.36
N PRO A 220 57.20 35.75 38.65
CA PRO A 220 58.36 36.28 39.26
C PRO A 220 58.45 35.90 40.76
N LYS A 221 59.64 35.48 41.20
CA LYS A 221 59.96 35.20 42.61
C LYS A 221 59.85 36.47 43.45
N PRO A 222 59.43 36.39 44.71
CA PRO A 222 59.47 37.51 45.62
C PRO A 222 60.95 37.72 46.09
N GLN A 223 61.48 38.93 45.88
CA GLN A 223 62.62 39.41 46.57
C GLN A 223 62.18 40.04 47.89
N ARG A 224 62.80 39.55 48.96
CA ARG A 224 62.90 40.11 50.30
C ARG A 224 62.11 41.30 50.70
#